data_efef35c7e35546c6112ae35d9418031f
#
_entry.id   efef35c7e35546c6112ae35d9418031f
#
_cell.length_a   1.000
_cell.length_b   1.000
_cell.length_c   1.000
_cell.angle_alpha   90.00
_cell.angle_beta   90.00
_cell.angle_gamma   90.00
#
_symmetry.space_group_name_H-M   'P 1'
#
loop_
_entity.id
_entity.type
_entity.pdbx_description
1 polymer ?
#
loop_
_entity_poly.entity_id
_entity_poly.type
_entity_poly.pdbx_seq_one_letter_code
_entity_poly.pdbx_strand_id
1 'polypeptide(L)'
;KEDSMFGKLLKINYDDASFNSIAKGMRDTQGASLYKEDNLVIMTEHGPQGGDEINILKLDEFDKNINFGWPIATYGGLGPTPIVENKFDFKDGDNNHAVNGFKEPAHWYKSKSIAPSAIINVDNFRDNFKSDFFMSTMGNIPAPGRRSIHHIRFDKKYEKLTYLDIIPIGERVRDLIYLKDQKKIILILENSPSIAVL
;
A
#
# COMPACT_ATOMS: atom_id res chain seq x y z
N LYS A 1 4.30 -21.56 0.71
CA LYS A 1 3.55 -22.81 0.44
C LYS A 1 2.18 -22.40 -0.11
N GLU A 2 1.67 -23.09 -1.12
CA GLU A 2 0.38 -22.73 -1.74
C GLU A 2 -0.79 -22.78 -0.76
N ASP A 3 -0.71 -23.65 0.26
CA ASP A 3 -1.74 -23.82 1.30
C ASP A 3 -1.65 -22.81 2.45
N SER A 4 -0.66 -21.92 2.44
CA SER A 4 -0.52 -20.90 3.50
C SER A 4 -1.41 -19.70 3.20
N MET A 5 -2.02 -19.11 4.22
CA MET A 5 -2.74 -17.82 4.12
C MET A 5 -1.78 -16.61 4.10
N PHE A 6 -0.52 -16.78 4.49
CA PHE A 6 0.47 -15.69 4.46
C PHE A 6 0.79 -15.24 3.03
N GLY A 7 0.97 -13.94 2.86
CA GLY A 7 1.27 -13.32 1.57
C GLY A 7 0.09 -13.35 0.58
N LYS A 8 -1.13 -13.40 1.08
CA LYS A 8 -2.36 -13.43 0.28
C LYS A 8 -3.35 -12.36 0.72
N LEU A 9 -4.09 -11.86 -0.25
CA LEU A 9 -5.31 -11.10 0.00
C LEU A 9 -6.49 -12.06 -0.04
N LEU A 10 -7.27 -12.07 1.02
CA LEU A 10 -8.39 -12.99 1.18
C LEU A 10 -9.71 -12.23 1.09
N LYS A 11 -10.66 -12.78 0.33
CA LYS A 11 -12.05 -12.40 0.39
C LYS A 11 -12.76 -13.34 1.35
N ILE A 12 -13.32 -12.80 2.42
CA ILE A 12 -14.04 -13.56 3.44
C ILE A 12 -15.54 -13.33 3.26
N ASN A 13 -16.31 -14.39 3.24
CA ASN A 13 -17.77 -14.32 3.30
C ASN A 13 -18.18 -14.12 4.75
N TYR A 14 -18.97 -13.09 5.00
CA TYR A 14 -19.41 -12.73 6.35
C TYR A 14 -20.37 -13.77 6.95
N ASP A 15 -21.21 -14.40 6.12
CA ASP A 15 -22.30 -15.26 6.62
C ASP A 15 -21.81 -16.64 7.11
N ASP A 16 -20.81 -17.20 6.44
CA ASP A 16 -20.34 -18.57 6.70
C ASP A 16 -18.84 -18.63 7.04
N ALA A 17 -18.15 -17.49 7.10
CA ALA A 17 -16.72 -17.36 7.31
C ALA A 17 -15.86 -18.11 6.28
N SER A 18 -16.43 -18.56 5.16
CA SER A 18 -15.66 -19.11 4.06
C SER A 18 -14.76 -18.04 3.45
N PHE A 19 -13.64 -18.43 2.89
CA PHE A 19 -12.71 -17.48 2.28
C PHE A 19 -12.09 -18.02 1.01
N ASN A 20 -11.73 -17.08 0.11
CA ASN A 20 -10.98 -17.36 -1.11
C ASN A 20 -9.79 -16.41 -1.21
N SER A 21 -8.65 -16.92 -1.68
CA SER A 21 -7.52 -16.07 -2.05
C SER A 21 -7.82 -15.38 -3.37
N ILE A 22 -7.81 -14.05 -3.37
CA ILE A 22 -8.06 -13.22 -4.55
C ILE A 22 -6.77 -12.62 -5.14
N ALA A 23 -5.70 -12.59 -4.34
CA ALA A 23 -4.35 -12.24 -4.79
C ALA A 23 -3.30 -12.88 -3.89
N LYS A 24 -2.08 -12.98 -4.39
CA LYS A 24 -0.92 -13.53 -3.69
C LYS A 24 0.36 -12.75 -4.00
N GLY A 25 1.48 -13.18 -3.42
CA GLY A 25 2.76 -12.53 -3.64
C GLY A 25 2.89 -11.20 -2.93
N MET A 26 2.26 -11.08 -1.76
CA MET A 26 2.34 -9.93 -0.88
C MET A 26 3.33 -10.19 0.25
N ARG A 27 4.08 -9.17 0.66
CA ARG A 27 5.08 -9.28 1.72
C ARG A 27 4.56 -8.83 3.08
N ASP A 28 4.21 -7.55 3.18
CA ASP A 28 3.86 -6.89 4.44
C ASP A 28 2.92 -5.71 4.16
N THR A 29 1.69 -6.05 3.81
CA THR A 29 0.63 -5.08 3.51
C THR A 29 0.16 -4.43 4.80
N GLN A 30 0.22 -3.11 4.88
CA GLN A 30 -0.10 -2.35 6.08
C GLN A 30 -1.46 -1.66 6.01
N GLY A 31 -1.91 -1.28 4.84
CA GLY A 31 -3.19 -0.62 4.63
C GLY A 31 -3.89 -1.11 3.38
N ALA A 32 -5.22 -1.12 3.42
CA ALA A 32 -6.06 -1.43 2.27
C ALA A 32 -7.31 -0.55 2.29
N SER A 33 -7.69 -0.01 1.16
CA SER A 33 -8.88 0.80 0.98
C SER A 33 -9.67 0.34 -0.24
N LEU A 34 -10.96 0.13 -0.06
CA LEU A 34 -11.88 -0.11 -1.17
C LEU A 34 -12.33 1.23 -1.74
N TYR A 35 -11.98 1.51 -2.99
CA TYR A 35 -12.47 2.65 -3.74
C TYR A 35 -13.61 2.20 -4.65
N LYS A 36 -14.85 2.49 -4.21
CA LYS A 36 -16.08 1.96 -4.84
C LYS A 36 -16.35 2.59 -6.20
N GLU A 37 -16.01 3.85 -6.38
CA GLU A 37 -16.27 4.60 -7.60
C GLU A 37 -15.64 3.93 -8.82
N ASP A 38 -14.45 3.38 -8.67
CA ASP A 38 -13.72 2.73 -9.76
C ASP A 38 -13.55 1.21 -9.56
N ASN A 39 -14.25 0.63 -8.57
CA ASN A 39 -14.27 -0.80 -8.28
C ASN A 39 -12.86 -1.40 -8.10
N LEU A 40 -12.08 -0.83 -7.18
CA LEU A 40 -10.73 -1.31 -6.92
C LEU A 40 -10.35 -1.27 -5.44
N VAL A 41 -9.36 -2.09 -5.08
CA VAL A 41 -8.69 -2.07 -3.80
C VAL A 41 -7.30 -1.48 -4.00
N ILE A 42 -6.98 -0.44 -3.22
CA ILE A 42 -5.65 0.17 -3.16
C ILE A 42 -4.99 -0.31 -1.88
N MET A 43 -3.74 -0.77 -1.97
CA MET A 43 -3.00 -1.33 -0.85
C MET A 43 -1.63 -0.68 -0.73
N THR A 44 -1.16 -0.53 0.50
CA THR A 44 0.20 -0.09 0.82
C THR A 44 1.01 -1.26 1.34
N GLU A 45 2.26 -1.37 0.93
CA GLU A 45 3.11 -2.50 1.27
C GLU A 45 4.52 -2.06 1.61
N HIS A 46 5.11 -2.64 2.66
CA HIS A 46 6.51 -2.43 3.00
C HIS A 46 7.42 -3.34 2.19
N GLY A 47 8.37 -2.75 1.51
CA GLY A 47 9.48 -3.49 0.91
C GLY A 47 10.49 -3.98 1.95
N PRO A 48 11.42 -4.88 1.57
CA PRO A 48 12.38 -5.47 2.50
C PRO A 48 13.44 -4.47 3.00
N GLN A 49 13.96 -3.64 2.13
CA GLN A 49 14.89 -2.54 2.45
C GLN A 49 14.66 -1.39 1.47
N GLY A 50 13.65 -0.56 1.72
CA GLY A 50 13.08 0.32 0.71
C GLY A 50 12.22 -0.46 -0.28
N GLY A 51 11.84 0.16 -1.39
CA GLY A 51 10.94 -0.46 -2.35
C GLY A 51 9.55 -0.68 -1.81
N ASP A 52 9.11 0.18 -0.88
CA ASP A 52 7.71 0.20 -0.45
C ASP A 52 6.81 0.45 -1.65
N GLU A 53 5.62 -0.15 -1.68
CA GLU A 53 4.77 -0.18 -2.85
C GLU A 53 3.35 0.32 -2.55
N ILE A 54 2.71 0.82 -3.59
CA ILE A 54 1.26 0.99 -3.64
C ILE A 54 0.75 0.03 -4.71
N ASN A 55 0.00 -0.95 -4.28
CA ASN A 55 -0.56 -2.00 -5.11
C ASN A 55 -2.05 -1.76 -5.35
N ILE A 56 -2.52 -2.01 -6.58
CA ILE A 56 -3.92 -1.82 -6.96
C ILE A 56 -4.47 -3.12 -7.56
N LEU A 57 -5.60 -3.56 -7.04
CA LEU A 57 -6.34 -4.72 -7.54
C LEU A 57 -7.76 -4.28 -7.92
N LYS A 58 -8.15 -4.48 -9.18
CA LYS A 58 -9.52 -4.23 -9.62
C LYS A 58 -10.43 -5.38 -9.18
N LEU A 59 -11.70 -5.09 -8.87
CA LEU A 59 -12.63 -6.13 -8.40
C LEU A 59 -12.93 -7.19 -9.47
N ASP A 60 -12.83 -6.84 -10.76
CA ASP A 60 -12.96 -7.78 -11.88
C ASP A 60 -11.70 -8.67 -12.09
N GLU A 61 -10.67 -8.46 -11.30
CA GLU A 61 -9.45 -9.29 -11.26
C GLU A 61 -9.46 -10.34 -10.14
N PHE A 62 -10.49 -10.36 -9.28
CA PHE A 62 -10.51 -11.23 -8.09
C PHE A 62 -10.44 -12.72 -8.43
N ASP A 63 -10.94 -13.12 -9.56
CA ASP A 63 -10.92 -14.53 -10.00
C ASP A 63 -9.68 -14.88 -10.86
N LYS A 64 -8.78 -13.90 -11.10
CA LYS A 64 -7.60 -14.07 -11.96
C LYS A 64 -6.34 -14.53 -11.23
N ASN A 65 -6.43 -14.79 -9.92
CA ASN A 65 -5.30 -15.22 -9.08
C ASN A 65 -4.04 -14.36 -9.24
N ILE A 66 -4.22 -13.05 -9.16
CA ILE A 66 -3.17 -12.05 -9.36
C ILE A 66 -2.00 -12.30 -8.39
N ASN A 67 -0.78 -12.18 -8.91
CA ASN A 67 0.44 -12.33 -8.14
C ASN A 67 1.24 -11.02 -8.16
N PHE A 68 1.48 -10.44 -6.97
CA PHE A 68 2.26 -9.21 -6.79
C PHE A 68 3.78 -9.45 -6.65
N GLY A 69 4.24 -10.69 -6.74
CA GLY A 69 5.63 -11.03 -7.00
C GLY A 69 6.48 -11.45 -5.82
N TRP A 70 6.18 -11.04 -4.59
CA TRP A 70 6.98 -11.42 -3.44
C TRP A 70 6.99 -12.95 -3.22
N PRO A 71 8.16 -13.59 -2.93
CA PRO A 71 9.50 -13.01 -2.72
C PRO A 71 10.39 -12.99 -3.98
N ILE A 72 9.85 -13.21 -5.17
CA ILE A 72 10.58 -13.35 -6.43
C ILE A 72 10.90 -11.98 -7.03
N ALA A 73 9.97 -11.03 -6.93
CA ALA A 73 10.15 -9.66 -7.40
C ALA A 73 9.97 -8.68 -6.24
N THR A 74 10.77 -7.62 -6.23
CA THR A 74 10.70 -6.49 -5.30
C THR A 74 11.53 -5.32 -5.82
N TYR A 75 11.16 -4.11 -5.46
CA TYR A 75 11.95 -2.90 -5.71
C TYR A 75 12.84 -2.51 -4.53
N GLY A 76 12.77 -3.25 -3.43
CA GLY A 76 13.62 -3.05 -2.27
C GLY A 76 14.91 -3.85 -2.33
N GLY A 77 15.92 -3.37 -1.60
CA GLY A 77 17.15 -4.16 -1.38
C GLY A 77 16.84 -5.44 -0.64
N LEU A 78 17.49 -6.50 -1.04
CA LEU A 78 17.47 -7.76 -0.31
C LEU A 78 18.47 -7.64 0.82
N GLY A 79 18.02 -7.28 1.99
CA GLY A 79 18.84 -7.42 3.17
C GLY A 79 19.19 -8.90 3.41
N PRO A 80 20.06 -9.19 4.39
CA PRO A 80 20.40 -10.56 4.75
C PRO A 80 19.16 -11.27 5.30
N THR A 81 18.27 -11.69 4.44
CA THR A 81 17.17 -12.59 4.78
C THR A 81 17.57 -13.99 4.30
N PRO A 82 17.86 -14.91 5.23
CA PRO A 82 18.32 -16.26 4.90
C PRO A 82 17.38 -17.06 4.00
N ILE A 83 16.15 -16.56 3.81
CA ILE A 83 15.09 -17.28 3.10
C ILE A 83 15.20 -17.06 1.58
N VAL A 84 15.88 -16.00 1.13
CA VAL A 84 15.83 -15.53 -0.27
C VAL A 84 17.15 -15.73 -1.00
N GLU A 85 18.28 -15.80 -0.30
CA GLU A 85 19.63 -15.83 -0.88
C GLU A 85 19.94 -16.98 -1.84
N ASN A 86 19.14 -18.04 -1.88
CA ASN A 86 19.51 -19.24 -2.62
C ASN A 86 18.53 -19.73 -3.69
N LYS A 87 17.45 -18.98 -3.98
CA LYS A 87 16.41 -19.51 -4.88
C LYS A 87 15.97 -18.60 -6.02
N PHE A 88 16.28 -17.31 -6.00
CA PHE A 88 15.70 -16.37 -6.94
C PHE A 88 16.77 -15.42 -7.51
N ASP A 89 16.77 -15.30 -8.80
CA ASP A 89 17.63 -14.36 -9.55
C ASP A 89 16.92 -12.99 -9.53
N PHE A 90 17.27 -12.16 -8.55
CA PHE A 90 16.70 -10.82 -8.45
C PHE A 90 17.35 -9.90 -9.48
N LYS A 91 16.56 -9.44 -10.40
CA LYS A 91 16.99 -8.45 -11.39
C LYS A 91 16.65 -7.06 -10.87
N ASP A 92 17.67 -6.26 -10.60
CA ASP A 92 17.52 -4.83 -10.40
C ASP A 92 17.04 -4.18 -11.71
N GLY A 93 16.02 -3.33 -11.62
CA GLY A 93 15.59 -2.54 -12.76
C GLY A 93 14.10 -2.19 -12.73
N ASP A 94 13.72 -1.24 -13.55
CA ASP A 94 12.32 -0.91 -13.78
C ASP A 94 11.61 -2.11 -14.43
N ASN A 95 10.33 -2.29 -14.07
CA ASN A 95 9.48 -3.42 -14.49
C ASN A 95 9.91 -4.80 -13.94
N ASN A 96 10.53 -4.85 -12.79
CA ASN A 96 10.97 -6.09 -12.16
C ASN A 96 9.83 -7.13 -12.03
N HIS A 97 8.63 -6.69 -11.68
CA HIS A 97 7.48 -7.58 -11.53
C HIS A 97 7.00 -8.12 -12.89
N ALA A 98 6.80 -7.23 -13.87
CA ALA A 98 6.29 -7.61 -15.19
C ALA A 98 7.21 -8.57 -15.95
N VAL A 99 8.54 -8.37 -15.91
CA VAL A 99 9.50 -9.27 -16.58
C VAL A 99 9.50 -10.69 -15.98
N ASN A 100 9.02 -10.83 -14.75
CA ASN A 100 8.82 -12.11 -14.08
C ASN A 100 7.36 -12.62 -14.15
N GLY A 101 6.50 -11.95 -14.90
CA GLY A 101 5.10 -12.34 -15.09
C GLY A 101 4.18 -11.98 -13.92
N PHE A 102 4.59 -11.02 -13.09
CA PHE A 102 3.80 -10.54 -11.95
C PHE A 102 3.15 -9.19 -12.25
N LYS A 103 2.18 -8.81 -11.42
CA LYS A 103 1.54 -7.50 -11.52
C LYS A 103 2.47 -6.43 -10.99
N GLU A 104 2.71 -5.40 -11.80
CA GLU A 104 3.45 -4.22 -11.37
C GLU A 104 2.68 -3.44 -10.30
N PRO A 105 3.37 -2.90 -9.27
CA PRO A 105 2.77 -1.92 -8.39
C PRO A 105 2.41 -0.65 -9.16
N ALA A 106 1.34 0.02 -8.76
CA ALA A 106 0.96 1.31 -9.33
C ALA A 106 1.99 2.41 -9.00
N HIS A 107 2.72 2.24 -7.91
CA HIS A 107 3.84 3.08 -7.53
C HIS A 107 4.77 2.35 -6.57
N TRP A 108 6.07 2.71 -6.58
CA TRP A 108 7.06 2.19 -5.66
C TRP A 108 8.09 3.26 -5.26
N TYR A 109 8.64 3.11 -4.07
CA TYR A 109 9.55 4.07 -3.46
C TYR A 109 11.00 3.60 -3.54
N LYS A 110 11.79 4.28 -4.37
CA LYS A 110 13.21 3.94 -4.58
C LYS A 110 14.02 4.16 -3.30
N SER A 111 14.85 3.22 -2.95
CA SER A 111 16.01 3.32 -2.05
C SER A 111 15.79 3.59 -0.55
N LYS A 112 14.75 4.25 -0.09
CA LYS A 112 14.52 4.47 1.35
C LYS A 112 13.07 4.24 1.71
N SER A 113 12.82 3.31 2.60
CA SER A 113 11.47 3.05 3.09
C SER A 113 10.87 4.32 3.70
N ILE A 114 9.69 4.69 3.27
CA ILE A 114 8.82 5.66 3.94
C ILE A 114 7.91 4.97 4.94
N ALA A 115 7.85 3.64 4.89
CA ALA A 115 6.97 2.77 5.66
C ALA A 115 5.51 3.25 5.57
N PRO A 116 4.86 3.14 4.40
CA PRO A 116 3.48 3.55 4.25
C PRO A 116 2.58 2.66 5.13
N SER A 117 1.56 3.26 5.74
CA SER A 117 0.61 2.54 6.59
C SER A 117 -0.79 2.60 5.99
N ALA A 118 -1.72 3.34 6.59
CA ALA A 118 -3.06 3.45 6.03
C ALA A 118 -3.07 4.23 4.71
N ILE A 119 -4.04 3.89 3.86
CA ILE A 119 -4.42 4.68 2.70
C ILE A 119 -5.93 4.79 2.65
N ILE A 120 -6.47 6.00 2.53
CA ILE A 120 -7.90 6.26 2.51
C ILE A 120 -8.27 7.21 1.37
N ASN A 121 -9.44 6.98 0.78
CA ASN A 121 -10.03 7.95 -0.12
C ASN A 121 -10.57 9.15 0.68
N VAL A 122 -10.28 10.37 0.19
CA VAL A 122 -10.65 11.63 0.85
C VAL A 122 -11.49 12.53 -0.06
N ASP A 123 -12.24 11.95 -0.98
CA ASP A 123 -13.16 12.69 -1.84
C ASP A 123 -14.12 13.53 -1.00
N ASN A 124 -14.34 14.76 -1.46
CA ASN A 124 -15.16 15.76 -0.79
C ASN A 124 -14.66 16.20 0.60
N PHE A 125 -13.45 15.84 1.02
CA PHE A 125 -12.83 16.43 2.21
C PHE A 125 -12.67 17.95 2.02
N ARG A 126 -12.25 18.36 0.81
CA ARG A 126 -12.37 19.74 0.29
C ARG A 126 -13.12 19.73 -1.04
N ASP A 127 -13.69 20.84 -1.43
CA ASP A 127 -14.59 20.93 -2.59
C ASP A 127 -13.95 20.52 -3.94
N ASN A 128 -12.63 20.60 -4.04
CA ASN A 128 -11.88 20.21 -5.23
C ASN A 128 -11.24 18.80 -5.15
N PHE A 129 -11.49 18.05 -4.06
CA PHE A 129 -10.95 16.71 -3.90
C PHE A 129 -11.83 15.70 -4.64
N LYS A 130 -11.25 15.10 -5.70
CA LYS A 130 -11.87 14.03 -6.50
C LYS A 130 -10.82 13.01 -6.87
N SER A 131 -11.06 11.75 -6.54
CA SER A 131 -10.09 10.65 -6.67
C SER A 131 -8.79 10.94 -5.92
N ASP A 132 -8.93 11.59 -4.78
CA ASP A 132 -7.82 11.95 -3.89
C ASP A 132 -7.70 10.95 -2.75
N PHE A 133 -6.45 10.69 -2.38
CA PHE A 133 -6.15 9.78 -1.28
C PHE A 133 -5.17 10.42 -0.30
N PHE A 134 -5.35 10.11 0.96
CA PHE A 134 -4.34 10.32 1.99
C PHE A 134 -3.69 8.99 2.35
N MET A 135 -2.37 8.97 2.31
CA MET A 135 -1.56 7.84 2.73
C MET A 135 -0.66 8.27 3.88
N SER A 136 -0.74 7.57 4.99
CA SER A 136 0.11 7.84 6.16
C SER A 136 1.42 7.06 6.09
N THR A 137 2.43 7.57 6.80
CA THR A 137 3.77 6.98 6.83
C THR A 137 4.34 6.89 8.24
N MET A 138 5.14 5.85 8.47
CA MET A 138 5.74 5.53 9.77
C MET A 138 7.27 5.53 9.75
N GLY A 139 7.90 5.80 8.61
CA GLY A 139 9.35 5.65 8.43
C GLY A 139 10.18 6.41 9.48
N ASN A 140 11.34 5.85 9.82
CA ASN A 140 12.27 6.49 10.76
C ASN A 140 12.89 7.76 10.16
N ILE A 141 13.00 8.79 10.96
CA ILE A 141 13.58 10.08 10.58
C ILE A 141 15.12 10.08 10.63
N PRO A 142 15.79 11.08 9.98
CA PRO A 142 15.19 12.19 9.24
C PRO A 142 15.19 11.95 7.72
N ALA A 143 14.04 11.92 7.09
CA ALA A 143 13.96 12.04 5.63
C ALA A 143 12.60 12.61 5.21
N PRO A 144 12.55 13.39 4.12
CA PRO A 144 11.28 13.89 3.58
C PRO A 144 10.28 12.77 3.31
N GLY A 145 9.01 13.02 3.57
CA GLY A 145 7.94 12.07 3.34
C GLY A 145 7.76 10.98 4.39
N ARG A 146 8.55 11.00 5.47
CA ARG A 146 8.40 10.11 6.62
C ARG A 146 7.66 10.79 7.75
N ARG A 147 6.87 10.02 8.52
CA ARG A 147 6.03 10.52 9.61
C ARG A 147 5.13 11.67 9.14
N SER A 148 4.48 11.45 8.03
CA SER A 148 3.67 12.44 7.33
C SER A 148 2.42 11.80 6.74
N ILE A 149 1.53 12.62 6.24
CA ILE A 149 0.44 12.22 5.36
C ILE A 149 0.80 12.69 3.97
N HIS A 150 0.76 11.78 3.01
CA HIS A 150 0.92 12.09 1.60
C HIS A 150 -0.47 12.29 0.98
N HIS A 151 -0.73 13.46 0.45
CA HIS A 151 -1.88 13.72 -0.39
C HIS A 151 -1.51 13.34 -1.83
N ILE A 152 -2.17 12.33 -2.35
CA ILE A 152 -1.85 11.74 -3.64
C ILE A 152 -3.10 11.58 -4.50
N ARG A 153 -2.90 11.53 -5.80
CA ARG A 153 -3.92 11.27 -6.81
C ARG A 153 -3.36 10.32 -7.86
N PHE A 154 -4.17 9.38 -8.32
CA PHE A 154 -3.83 8.55 -9.47
C PHE A 154 -4.43 9.14 -10.75
N ASP A 155 -3.84 8.82 -11.89
CA ASP A 155 -4.46 9.04 -13.18
C ASP A 155 -5.66 8.09 -13.37
N LYS A 156 -6.45 8.30 -14.45
CA LYS A 156 -7.65 7.49 -14.71
C LYS A 156 -7.37 6.00 -14.95
N LYS A 157 -6.13 5.63 -15.25
CA LYS A 157 -5.72 4.23 -15.46
C LYS A 157 -5.11 3.59 -14.23
N TYR A 158 -4.83 4.40 -13.20
CA TYR A 158 -4.11 3.99 -11.99
C TYR A 158 -2.67 3.50 -12.26
N GLU A 159 -2.06 4.03 -13.32
CA GLU A 159 -0.69 3.71 -13.73
C GLU A 159 0.30 4.77 -13.26
N LYS A 160 -0.18 5.98 -12.98
CA LYS A 160 0.67 7.11 -12.58
C LYS A 160 0.13 7.80 -11.33
N LEU A 161 1.00 7.90 -10.35
CA LEU A 161 0.74 8.64 -9.12
C LEU A 161 1.28 10.07 -9.22
N THR A 162 0.49 11.02 -8.74
CA THR A 162 0.87 12.43 -8.57
C THR A 162 0.83 12.78 -7.08
N TYR A 163 1.92 13.33 -6.56
CA TYR A 163 1.93 13.97 -5.25
C TYR A 163 1.35 15.37 -5.37
N LEU A 164 0.37 15.65 -4.52
CA LEU A 164 -0.25 16.96 -4.43
C LEU A 164 0.32 17.75 -3.25
N ASP A 165 0.55 17.06 -2.12
CA ASP A 165 1.12 17.65 -0.91
C ASP A 165 1.72 16.58 0.01
N ILE A 166 2.59 17.00 0.92
CA ILE A 166 3.10 16.19 2.03
C ILE A 166 2.92 16.97 3.31
N ILE A 167 2.04 16.48 4.17
CA ILE A 167 1.68 17.10 5.45
C ILE A 167 2.55 16.47 6.54
N PRO A 168 3.56 17.19 7.08
CA PRO A 168 4.41 16.64 8.11
C PRO A 168 3.64 16.54 9.43
N ILE A 169 3.65 15.36 10.04
CA ILE A 169 3.04 15.11 11.36
C ILE A 169 4.13 15.04 12.44
N GLY A 170 5.34 14.58 12.08
CA GLY A 170 6.45 14.41 13.03
C GLY A 170 6.40 13.10 13.82
N GLU A 171 5.31 12.36 13.74
CA GLU A 171 5.09 11.09 14.40
C GLU A 171 4.71 9.96 13.42
N ARG A 172 4.86 8.72 13.88
CA ARG A 172 4.42 7.54 13.15
C ARG A 172 2.89 7.49 13.14
N VAL A 173 2.30 7.65 11.98
CA VAL A 173 0.85 7.57 11.82
C VAL A 173 0.48 6.15 11.41
N ARG A 174 -0.12 5.40 12.32
CA ARG A 174 -0.45 3.98 12.13
C ARG A 174 -1.68 3.80 11.25
N ASP A 175 -2.70 4.63 11.46
CA ASP A 175 -3.98 4.51 10.78
C ASP A 175 -4.65 5.85 10.56
N LEU A 176 -5.56 5.90 9.59
CA LEU A 176 -6.36 7.06 9.20
C LEU A 176 -7.82 6.67 9.09
N ILE A 177 -8.71 7.49 9.65
CA ILE A 177 -10.16 7.32 9.52
C ILE A 177 -10.77 8.63 9.01
N TYR A 178 -11.46 8.57 7.87
CA TYR A 178 -12.17 9.72 7.35
C TYR A 178 -13.64 9.75 7.81
N LEU A 179 -13.96 10.73 8.63
CA LEU A 179 -15.32 11.04 9.05
C LEU A 179 -15.97 11.98 8.02
N LYS A 180 -16.57 11.41 6.98
CA LYS A 180 -17.08 12.12 5.81
C LYS A 180 -18.07 13.25 6.18
N ASP A 181 -19.03 12.96 7.04
CA ASP A 181 -20.08 13.91 7.45
C ASP A 181 -19.53 15.12 8.21
N GLN A 182 -18.41 14.93 8.91
CA GLN A 182 -17.76 15.99 9.69
C GLN A 182 -16.61 16.66 8.94
N LYS A 183 -16.24 16.14 7.78
CA LYS A 183 -15.03 16.55 7.03
C LYS A 183 -13.77 16.57 7.93
N LYS A 184 -13.58 15.51 8.72
CA LYS A 184 -12.45 15.35 9.64
C LYS A 184 -11.71 14.06 9.36
N ILE A 185 -10.41 14.07 9.57
CA ILE A 185 -9.58 12.86 9.51
C ILE A 185 -8.99 12.62 10.89
N ILE A 186 -9.24 11.42 11.41
CA ILE A 186 -8.66 10.94 12.66
C ILE A 186 -7.35 10.23 12.33
N LEU A 187 -6.30 10.54 13.06
CA LEU A 187 -4.99 9.92 12.98
C LEU A 187 -4.73 9.10 14.24
N ILE A 188 -4.33 7.86 14.06
CA ILE A 188 -3.84 7.02 15.16
C ILE A 188 -2.31 7.14 15.20
N LEU A 189 -1.78 7.74 16.27
CA LEU A 189 -0.35 7.99 16.45
C LEU A 189 0.28 6.89 17.31
N GLU A 190 1.45 6.42 16.89
CA GLU A 190 2.09 5.25 17.52
C GLU A 190 3.06 5.62 18.66
N ASN A 191 3.88 6.64 18.47
CA ASN A 191 4.92 6.98 19.46
C ASN A 191 4.36 7.63 20.72
N SER A 192 3.38 8.49 20.57
CA SER A 192 2.68 9.17 21.68
C SER A 192 1.33 8.57 21.99
N PRO A 193 1.09 7.26 21.98
CA PRO A 193 -0.20 6.54 21.96
C PRO A 193 -1.41 7.47 22.06
N SER A 194 -1.71 8.19 20.98
CA SER A 194 -2.69 9.27 21.00
C SER A 194 -3.49 9.32 19.70
N ILE A 195 -4.57 10.08 19.73
CA ILE A 195 -5.42 10.36 18.59
C ILE A 195 -5.30 11.84 18.26
N ALA A 196 -4.99 12.15 17.02
CA ALA A 196 -5.05 13.52 16.50
C ALA A 196 -6.19 13.67 15.49
N VAL A 197 -6.61 14.90 15.25
CA VAL A 197 -7.66 15.25 14.28
C VAL A 197 -7.12 16.30 13.32
N LEU A 198 -7.27 16.02 12.03
CA LEU A 198 -6.96 16.94 10.93
C LEU A 198 -8.28 17.47 10.35
#